data_94318235b2359c6712e9a8e947740816
#
_entry.id   94318235b2359c6712e9a8e947740816
#
_cell.length_a   1.000
_cell.length_b   1.000
_cell.length_c   1.000
_cell.angle_alpha   90.00
_cell.angle_beta   90.00
_cell.angle_gamma   90.00
#
_symmetry.space_group_name_H-M   'P 1'
#
loop_
_entity.id
_entity.type
_entity.pdbx_description
1 polymer ?
#
loop_
_entity_poly.entity_id
_entity_poly.type
_entity_poly.pdbx_seq_one_letter_code
_entity_poly.pdbx_strand_id
1 'polypeptide(L)'
;MRKETLRKVFTLVCAAVLGVCLICPVALAAAETMYPNKVKTHIGTLTFDHGVPTEKTSEKLYYEMDYHRAVQVYLWSLPIVGQAQWRQSYLDLYDMKPNQMVYATQFNDRSLILTANESTPYLFGWTNVKNKAAVIEIPPGKFIGLAIDFWQRGLADFGMFGPFAGNGGTWILTGPDTPNSEIPYIEGAKYIESKTNNIWFLVRASMPPEERDKA
;
A
#
# COMPACT_ATOMS: atom_id res chain seq x y z
N MET A 1 -64.72 -56.63 -49.30
CA MET A 1 -63.28 -56.38 -49.66
C MET A 1 -62.77 -55.05 -49.26
N ARG A 2 -63.45 -53.96 -49.38
CA ARG A 2 -62.89 -52.57 -49.14
C ARG A 2 -62.61 -52.24 -47.66
N LYS A 3 -63.36 -52.77 -46.69
CA LYS A 3 -63.20 -52.52 -45.24
C LYS A 3 -62.00 -53.23 -44.59
N GLU A 4 -61.68 -54.42 -45.03
CA GLU A 4 -60.54 -55.24 -44.52
C GLU A 4 -59.16 -54.65 -44.98
N THR A 5 -59.13 -54.19 -46.21
CA THR A 5 -57.95 -53.56 -46.78
C THR A 5 -57.64 -52.24 -46.04
N LEU A 6 -58.65 -51.43 -45.72
CA LEU A 6 -58.52 -50.22 -44.98
C LEU A 6 -58.01 -50.43 -43.54
N ARG A 7 -58.50 -51.52 -42.90
CA ARG A 7 -58.10 -51.88 -41.54
C ARG A 7 -56.64 -52.38 -41.49
N LYS A 8 -56.20 -53.16 -42.49
CA LYS A 8 -54.82 -53.62 -42.61
C LYS A 8 -53.85 -52.47 -42.88
N VAL A 9 -54.21 -51.48 -43.72
CA VAL A 9 -53.39 -50.32 -44.00
C VAL A 9 -53.30 -49.42 -42.75
N PHE A 10 -54.42 -49.25 -42.02
CA PHE A 10 -54.39 -48.46 -40.77
C PHE A 10 -53.55 -49.09 -39.69
N THR A 11 -53.60 -50.44 -39.53
CA THR A 11 -52.74 -51.15 -38.55
C THR A 11 -51.29 -51.12 -38.93
N LEU A 12 -50.95 -51.17 -40.23
CA LEU A 12 -49.58 -51.08 -40.69
C LEU A 12 -48.99 -49.64 -40.49
N VAL A 13 -49.80 -48.60 -40.73
CA VAL A 13 -49.42 -47.19 -40.51
C VAL A 13 -49.18 -46.90 -39.00
N CYS A 14 -50.12 -47.41 -38.17
CA CYS A 14 -49.98 -47.26 -36.71
C CYS A 14 -48.73 -48.00 -36.17
N ALA A 15 -48.42 -49.19 -36.69
CA ALA A 15 -47.22 -49.95 -36.31
C ALA A 15 -45.93 -49.25 -36.77
N ALA A 16 -45.96 -48.68 -37.96
CA ALA A 16 -44.81 -47.89 -38.47
C ALA A 16 -44.57 -46.61 -37.69
N VAL A 17 -45.63 -45.94 -37.28
CA VAL A 17 -45.53 -44.72 -36.43
C VAL A 17 -45.01 -44.99 -35.02
N LEU A 18 -45.50 -46.08 -34.42
CA LEU A 18 -45.04 -46.60 -33.12
C LEU A 18 -43.56 -47.04 -33.20
N GLY A 19 -43.15 -47.72 -34.31
CA GLY A 19 -41.75 -48.10 -34.51
C GLY A 19 -40.78 -46.91 -34.66
N VAL A 20 -41.20 -45.86 -35.31
CA VAL A 20 -40.37 -44.61 -35.44
C VAL A 20 -40.24 -43.89 -34.12
N CYS A 21 -41.26 -43.90 -33.25
CA CYS A 21 -41.16 -43.33 -31.91
C CYS A 21 -40.23 -44.11 -30.97
N LEU A 22 -40.00 -45.40 -31.18
CA LEU A 22 -39.12 -46.24 -30.37
C LEU A 22 -37.63 -46.18 -30.79
N ILE A 23 -37.32 -45.62 -31.98
CA ILE A 23 -35.97 -45.51 -32.53
C ILE A 23 -35.42 -44.08 -32.41
N CYS A 24 -36.22 -43.16 -31.87
CA CYS A 24 -35.65 -41.86 -31.53
C CYS A 24 -34.69 -42.08 -30.34
N PRO A 25 -33.35 -42.10 -30.52
CA PRO A 25 -32.47 -42.02 -29.39
C PRO A 25 -32.81 -40.69 -28.73
N VAL A 26 -33.45 -40.75 -27.57
CA VAL A 26 -33.36 -39.60 -26.64
C VAL A 26 -31.88 -39.47 -26.38
N ALA A 27 -31.21 -38.67 -27.22
CA ALA A 27 -29.94 -38.13 -26.83
C ALA A 27 -30.24 -37.37 -25.53
N LEU A 28 -30.04 -38.03 -24.37
CA LEU A 28 -29.76 -37.30 -23.17
C LEU A 28 -28.51 -36.48 -23.53
N ALA A 29 -28.72 -35.31 -24.09
CA ALA A 29 -27.71 -34.26 -24.03
C ALA A 29 -27.39 -34.15 -22.54
N ALA A 30 -26.25 -34.74 -22.14
CA ALA A 30 -25.70 -34.43 -20.84
C ALA A 30 -25.74 -32.90 -20.79
N ALA A 31 -26.60 -32.35 -19.94
CA ALA A 31 -26.69 -30.93 -19.76
C ALA A 31 -25.25 -30.52 -19.46
N GLU A 32 -24.59 -29.85 -20.43
CA GLU A 32 -23.29 -29.27 -20.20
C GLU A 32 -23.48 -28.43 -18.95
N THR A 33 -22.86 -28.88 -17.86
CA THR A 33 -22.94 -28.14 -16.62
C THR A 33 -22.46 -26.76 -16.94
N MET A 34 -23.31 -25.74 -16.75
CA MET A 34 -23.07 -24.35 -17.07
C MET A 34 -21.74 -23.84 -16.44
N TYR A 35 -21.20 -24.66 -15.53
CA TYR A 35 -19.94 -24.41 -14.83
C TYR A 35 -19.03 -25.65 -14.93
N PRO A 36 -17.75 -25.48 -15.34
CA PRO A 36 -16.81 -26.58 -15.44
C PRO A 36 -16.45 -27.10 -14.03
N ASN A 37 -16.50 -28.45 -13.86
CA ASN A 37 -16.13 -29.10 -12.61
C ASN A 37 -14.61 -29.02 -12.30
N LYS A 38 -13.78 -28.63 -13.29
CA LYS A 38 -12.32 -28.47 -13.13
C LYS A 38 -11.85 -27.26 -13.89
N VAL A 39 -11.09 -26.40 -13.21
CA VAL A 39 -10.48 -25.20 -13.78
C VAL A 39 -8.98 -25.27 -13.56
N LYS A 40 -8.19 -25.18 -14.62
CA LYS A 40 -6.73 -25.06 -14.54
C LYS A 40 -6.36 -23.61 -14.28
N THR A 41 -5.57 -23.35 -13.25
CA THR A 41 -5.09 -22.03 -12.86
C THR A 41 -3.58 -22.06 -12.63
N HIS A 42 -2.96 -20.89 -12.41
CA HIS A 42 -1.54 -20.81 -12.04
C HIS A 42 -1.25 -21.45 -10.67
N ILE A 43 -2.22 -21.52 -9.78
CA ILE A 43 -2.11 -22.22 -8.49
C ILE A 43 -2.45 -23.73 -8.59
N GLY A 44 -2.70 -24.24 -9.79
CA GLY A 44 -3.03 -25.63 -10.09
C GLY A 44 -4.50 -25.85 -10.46
N THR A 45 -4.93 -27.09 -10.43
CA THR A 45 -6.32 -27.44 -10.78
C THR A 45 -7.24 -27.23 -9.58
N LEU A 46 -8.28 -26.43 -9.77
CA LEU A 46 -9.39 -26.26 -8.85
C LEU A 46 -10.52 -27.19 -9.27
N THR A 47 -11.18 -27.82 -8.32
CA THR A 47 -12.28 -28.75 -8.53
C THR A 47 -13.55 -28.23 -7.86
N PHE A 48 -14.67 -28.40 -8.58
CA PHE A 48 -15.98 -27.92 -8.16
C PHE A 48 -16.98 -29.08 -8.25
N ASP A 49 -17.98 -29.04 -7.40
CA ASP A 49 -19.13 -29.91 -7.45
C ASP A 49 -20.38 -29.04 -7.62
N HIS A 50 -21.09 -29.18 -8.74
CA HIS A 50 -22.25 -28.35 -9.11
C HIS A 50 -21.98 -26.83 -8.96
N GLY A 51 -20.77 -26.37 -9.31
CA GLY A 51 -20.36 -24.96 -9.20
C GLY A 51 -19.87 -24.52 -7.81
N VAL A 52 -19.91 -25.42 -6.81
CA VAL A 52 -19.38 -25.17 -5.46
C VAL A 52 -17.95 -25.73 -5.37
N PRO A 53 -16.98 -24.99 -4.85
CA PRO A 53 -15.63 -25.51 -4.69
C PRO A 53 -15.61 -26.67 -3.71
N THR A 54 -14.88 -27.76 -4.03
CA THR A 54 -14.63 -28.84 -3.09
C THR A 54 -13.84 -28.32 -1.87
N GLU A 55 -13.91 -29.03 -0.74
CA GLU A 55 -13.20 -28.69 0.48
C GLU A 55 -11.71 -28.40 0.21
N LYS A 56 -11.03 -29.30 -0.50
CA LYS A 56 -9.62 -29.13 -0.90
C LYS A 56 -9.39 -27.89 -1.76
N THR A 57 -10.33 -27.52 -2.61
CA THR A 57 -10.26 -26.30 -3.42
C THR A 57 -10.47 -25.08 -2.54
N SER A 58 -11.42 -25.12 -1.60
CA SER A 58 -11.67 -24.05 -0.65
C SER A 58 -10.46 -23.77 0.23
N GLU A 59 -9.87 -24.81 0.83
CA GLU A 59 -8.64 -24.68 1.63
C GLU A 59 -7.52 -24.01 0.83
N LYS A 60 -7.32 -24.43 -0.42
CA LYS A 60 -6.31 -23.86 -1.30
C LYS A 60 -6.60 -22.38 -1.62
N LEU A 61 -7.83 -22.03 -1.91
CA LEU A 61 -8.23 -20.64 -2.19
C LEU A 61 -8.06 -19.75 -0.97
N TYR A 62 -8.41 -20.22 0.24
CA TYR A 62 -8.17 -19.49 1.48
C TYR A 62 -6.68 -19.29 1.75
N TYR A 63 -5.85 -20.32 1.55
CA TYR A 63 -4.41 -20.21 1.66
C TYR A 63 -3.84 -19.14 0.72
N GLU A 64 -4.24 -19.16 -0.55
CA GLU A 64 -3.80 -18.16 -1.54
C GLU A 64 -4.28 -16.74 -1.18
N MET A 65 -5.51 -16.62 -0.69
CA MET A 65 -5.99 -15.33 -0.18
C MET A 65 -5.12 -14.79 0.96
N ASP A 66 -4.79 -15.64 1.93
CA ASP A 66 -3.99 -15.23 3.08
C ASP A 66 -2.54 -14.93 2.67
N TYR A 67 -1.97 -15.72 1.75
CA TYR A 67 -0.66 -15.44 1.17
C TYR A 67 -0.62 -14.09 0.47
N HIS A 68 -1.60 -13.79 -0.39
CA HIS A 68 -1.66 -12.51 -1.08
C HIS A 68 -1.87 -11.34 -0.11
N ARG A 69 -2.68 -11.51 0.93
CA ARG A 69 -2.84 -10.50 2.00
C ARG A 69 -1.52 -10.27 2.74
N ALA A 70 -0.80 -11.33 3.07
CA ALA A 70 0.51 -11.21 3.73
C ALA A 70 1.51 -10.45 2.86
N VAL A 71 1.57 -10.73 1.55
CA VAL A 71 2.39 -9.99 0.60
C VAL A 71 1.98 -8.51 0.53
N GLN A 72 0.68 -8.23 0.49
CA GLN A 72 0.19 -6.84 0.50
C GLN A 72 0.57 -6.10 1.78
N VAL A 73 0.42 -6.73 2.95
CA VAL A 73 0.81 -6.16 4.24
C VAL A 73 2.32 -5.91 4.28
N TYR A 74 3.12 -6.85 3.80
CA TYR A 74 4.57 -6.67 3.69
C TYR A 74 4.93 -5.44 2.86
N LEU A 75 4.43 -5.35 1.62
CA LEU A 75 4.71 -4.21 0.74
C LEU A 75 4.19 -2.89 1.31
N TRP A 76 3.00 -2.91 1.89
CA TRP A 76 2.39 -1.74 2.51
C TRP A 76 3.18 -1.24 3.72
N SER A 77 3.79 -2.14 4.49
CA SER A 77 4.54 -1.78 5.69
C SER A 77 5.97 -1.28 5.42
N LEU A 78 6.53 -1.47 4.21
CA LEU A 78 7.90 -1.06 3.89
C LEU A 78 8.23 0.39 4.26
N PRO A 79 7.38 1.39 3.97
CA PRO A 79 7.69 2.77 4.33
C PRO A 79 7.86 2.99 5.83
N ILE A 80 6.92 2.48 6.64
CA ILE A 80 6.98 2.67 8.10
C ILE A 80 8.10 1.88 8.75
N VAL A 81 8.34 0.64 8.29
CA VAL A 81 9.45 -0.20 8.77
C VAL A 81 10.79 0.45 8.41
N GLY A 82 10.94 0.95 7.18
CA GLY A 82 12.13 1.66 6.74
C GLY A 82 12.43 2.89 7.59
N GLN A 83 11.44 3.73 7.88
CA GLN A 83 11.60 4.89 8.77
C GLN A 83 11.95 4.50 10.21
N ALA A 84 11.28 3.47 10.74
CA ALA A 84 11.54 3.01 12.10
C ALA A 84 12.96 2.43 12.24
N GLN A 85 13.41 1.61 11.27
CA GLN A 85 14.75 1.04 11.26
C GLN A 85 15.82 2.11 11.07
N TRP A 86 15.60 3.08 10.19
CA TRP A 86 16.54 4.16 9.97
C TRP A 86 16.70 5.00 11.25
N ARG A 87 15.61 5.39 11.89
CA ARG A 87 15.67 6.05 13.20
C ARG A 87 16.42 5.22 14.22
N GLN A 88 16.10 3.92 14.34
CA GLN A 88 16.72 3.03 15.32
C GLN A 88 18.23 2.92 15.08
N SER A 89 18.66 2.85 13.84
CA SER A 89 20.10 2.79 13.50
C SER A 89 20.86 4.01 14.00
N TYR A 90 20.28 5.20 13.95
CA TYR A 90 20.94 6.41 14.48
C TYR A 90 20.95 6.45 16.00
N LEU A 91 19.93 5.91 16.67
CA LEU A 91 19.93 5.76 18.12
C LEU A 91 21.03 4.77 18.58
N ASP A 92 21.19 3.68 17.85
CA ASP A 92 22.12 2.58 18.25
C ASP A 92 23.58 2.88 17.85
N LEU A 93 23.80 3.42 16.64
CA LEU A 93 25.16 3.60 16.11
C LEU A 93 25.80 4.92 16.53
N TYR A 94 24.99 5.96 16.74
CA TYR A 94 25.48 7.33 17.04
C TYR A 94 25.07 7.81 18.44
N ASP A 95 24.48 6.94 19.27
CA ASP A 95 23.94 7.29 20.59
C ASP A 95 23.04 8.54 20.57
N MET A 96 22.31 8.73 19.47
CA MET A 96 21.44 9.86 19.27
C MET A 96 20.32 9.87 20.32
N LYS A 97 20.12 10.97 21.02
CA LYS A 97 19.02 11.12 21.99
C LYS A 97 17.75 11.62 21.31
N PRO A 98 16.57 11.41 21.91
CA PRO A 98 15.33 11.97 21.39
C PRO A 98 15.43 13.49 21.18
N ASN A 99 14.89 13.99 20.08
CA ASN A 99 14.91 15.39 19.67
C ASN A 99 16.30 15.99 19.37
N GLN A 100 17.33 15.17 19.25
CA GLN A 100 18.58 15.62 18.66
C GLN A 100 18.48 15.58 17.14
N MET A 101 19.28 16.44 16.49
CA MET A 101 19.40 16.53 15.04
C MET A 101 20.78 16.04 14.60
N VAL A 102 20.82 15.45 13.42
CA VAL A 102 22.05 15.04 12.75
C VAL A 102 22.41 16.13 11.74
N TYR A 103 23.62 16.68 11.88
CA TYR A 103 24.21 17.55 10.86
C TYR A 103 25.23 16.73 10.06
N ALA A 104 24.85 16.37 8.83
CA ALA A 104 25.68 15.61 7.92
C ALA A 104 26.33 16.53 6.90
N THR A 105 27.63 16.79 7.09
CA THR A 105 28.46 17.61 6.18
C THR A 105 29.15 16.77 5.13
N GLN A 106 29.36 15.49 5.41
CA GLN A 106 29.99 14.50 4.54
C GLN A 106 29.18 13.20 4.58
N PHE A 107 29.09 12.53 3.46
CA PHE A 107 28.49 11.19 3.36
C PHE A 107 29.57 10.17 3.15
N ASN A 108 29.70 9.28 4.10
CA ASN A 108 30.56 8.09 4.04
C ASN A 108 29.72 6.82 4.04
N ASP A 109 30.37 5.68 3.91
CA ASP A 109 29.71 4.36 3.85
C ASP A 109 28.83 4.02 5.05
N ARG A 110 28.97 4.77 6.16
CA ARG A 110 28.19 4.57 7.39
C ARG A 110 26.99 5.50 7.52
N SER A 111 26.79 6.40 6.57
CA SER A 111 25.72 7.42 6.67
C SER A 111 24.30 6.85 6.58
N LEU A 112 24.13 5.59 6.18
CA LEU A 112 22.85 4.88 6.04
C LEU A 112 21.84 5.60 5.13
N ILE A 113 22.32 6.49 4.27
CA ILE A 113 21.52 7.23 3.28
C ILE A 113 21.90 6.72 1.90
N LEU A 114 20.95 6.08 1.23
CA LEU A 114 21.20 5.37 -0.02
C LEU A 114 21.52 6.30 -1.20
N THR A 115 20.93 7.48 -1.25
CA THR A 115 21.01 8.40 -2.41
C THR A 115 21.33 9.83 -2.01
N ALA A 116 22.12 10.01 -0.95
CA ALA A 116 22.54 11.32 -0.54
C ALA A 116 23.44 11.98 -1.61
N ASN A 117 23.31 13.28 -1.77
CA ASN A 117 24.24 14.03 -2.60
C ASN A 117 25.40 14.59 -1.75
N GLU A 118 26.51 14.85 -2.40
CA GLU A 118 27.70 15.43 -1.76
C GLU A 118 27.75 16.96 -1.83
N SER A 119 26.76 17.57 -2.48
CA SER A 119 26.81 19.00 -2.80
C SER A 119 26.19 19.90 -1.74
N THR A 120 25.35 19.38 -0.87
CA THR A 120 24.70 20.16 0.18
C THR A 120 24.71 19.43 1.53
N PRO A 121 25.02 20.12 2.64
CA PRO A 121 24.89 19.52 3.96
C PRO A 121 23.41 19.28 4.30
N TYR A 122 23.18 18.27 5.12
CA TYR A 122 21.85 17.90 5.59
C TYR A 122 21.75 18.09 7.09
N LEU A 123 20.67 18.72 7.53
CA LEU A 123 20.21 18.74 8.90
C LEU A 123 18.91 17.95 8.96
N PHE A 124 18.89 16.84 9.69
CA PHE A 124 17.69 16.03 9.81
C PHE A 124 17.52 15.43 11.20
N GLY A 125 16.33 15.00 11.50
CA GLY A 125 16.06 14.38 12.79
C GLY A 125 14.66 13.74 12.85
N TRP A 126 14.40 13.17 14.00
CA TRP A 126 13.11 12.57 14.33
C TRP A 126 12.56 13.21 15.60
N THR A 127 11.30 13.54 15.58
CA THR A 127 10.57 13.98 16.77
C THR A 127 9.37 13.11 17.03
N ASN A 128 8.92 13.07 18.28
CA ASN A 128 7.70 12.40 18.67
C ASN A 128 6.75 13.42 19.31
N VAL A 129 5.61 13.59 18.67
CA VAL A 129 4.61 14.61 19.06
C VAL A 129 3.43 14.03 19.85
N LYS A 130 3.60 12.83 20.45
CA LYS A 130 2.54 12.18 21.22
C LYS A 130 2.06 13.02 22.40
N ASN A 131 3.00 13.60 23.16
CA ASN A 131 2.69 14.27 24.42
C ASN A 131 2.70 15.80 24.32
N LYS A 132 3.29 16.35 23.27
CA LYS A 132 3.34 17.80 23.00
C LYS A 132 3.65 18.07 21.53
N ALA A 133 3.23 19.21 21.02
CA ALA A 133 3.56 19.65 19.69
C ALA A 133 5.09 19.90 19.55
N ALA A 134 5.61 19.69 18.33
CA ALA A 134 6.96 20.13 17.97
C ALA A 134 6.88 21.45 17.21
N VAL A 135 7.76 22.37 17.56
CA VAL A 135 7.92 23.65 16.86
C VAL A 135 9.20 23.58 16.06
N ILE A 136 9.10 23.83 14.75
CA ILE A 136 10.23 23.92 13.84
C ILE A 136 10.30 25.35 13.32
N GLU A 137 11.39 26.03 13.59
CA GLU A 137 11.68 27.36 13.06
C GLU A 137 12.80 27.27 12.02
N ILE A 138 12.54 27.79 10.85
CA ILE A 138 13.53 27.89 9.76
C ILE A 138 13.84 29.36 9.56
N PRO A 139 15.09 29.78 9.66
CA PRO A 139 15.46 31.17 9.42
C PRO A 139 15.31 31.55 7.94
N PRO A 140 15.28 32.84 7.60
CA PRO A 140 15.37 33.29 6.22
C PRO A 140 16.65 32.77 5.56
N GLY A 141 16.52 32.32 4.29
CA GLY A 141 17.69 31.84 3.55
C GLY A 141 17.35 30.84 2.47
N LYS A 142 18.39 30.35 1.78
CA LYS A 142 18.28 29.38 0.69
C LYS A 142 18.23 27.95 1.25
N PHE A 143 17.20 27.67 2.01
CA PHE A 143 16.93 26.36 2.56
C PHE A 143 15.91 25.60 1.70
N ILE A 144 16.04 24.28 1.66
CA ILE A 144 15.07 23.36 1.07
C ILE A 144 14.89 22.23 2.07
N GLY A 145 13.67 21.94 2.43
CA GLY A 145 13.41 20.89 3.41
C GLY A 145 11.99 20.40 3.37
N LEU A 146 11.72 19.38 4.15
CA LEU A 146 10.40 18.82 4.30
C LEU A 146 10.24 18.11 5.64
N ALA A 147 8.99 17.88 6.03
CA ALA A 147 8.62 16.94 7.06
C ALA A 147 7.74 15.83 6.47
N ILE A 148 7.92 14.61 6.94
CA ILE A 148 7.09 13.45 6.59
C ILE A 148 6.68 12.68 7.85
N ASP A 149 5.54 12.01 7.77
CA ASP A 149 5.16 11.05 8.80
C ASP A 149 5.92 9.72 8.66
N PHE A 150 5.70 8.77 9.58
CA PHE A 150 6.38 7.48 9.51
C PHE A 150 5.88 6.57 8.37
N TRP A 151 4.77 6.90 7.72
CA TRP A 151 4.35 6.29 6.46
C TRP A 151 4.99 6.96 5.23
N GLN A 152 5.96 7.86 5.44
CA GLN A 152 6.62 8.67 4.41
C GLN A 152 5.66 9.56 3.61
N ARG A 153 4.54 9.95 4.20
CA ARG A 153 3.63 10.92 3.58
C ARG A 153 4.13 12.33 3.88
N GLY A 154 4.18 13.17 2.84
CA GLY A 154 4.54 14.58 2.98
C GLY A 154 3.59 15.31 3.93
N LEU A 155 4.15 16.05 4.88
CA LEU A 155 3.43 16.87 5.84
C LEU A 155 3.60 18.36 5.54
N ALA A 156 4.83 18.79 5.29
CA ALA A 156 5.15 20.19 5.03
C ALA A 156 6.41 20.30 4.16
N ASP A 157 6.46 21.34 3.36
CA ASP A 157 7.67 21.80 2.71
C ASP A 157 8.25 22.98 3.49
N PHE A 158 9.58 23.02 3.60
CA PHE A 158 10.33 24.05 4.30
C PHE A 158 11.18 24.88 3.35
N GLY A 159 11.52 26.10 3.77
CA GLY A 159 12.40 26.97 3.04
C GLY A 159 11.81 27.52 1.74
N MET A 160 12.57 27.49 0.64
CA MET A 160 12.20 28.15 -0.62
C MET A 160 10.93 27.60 -1.26
N PHE A 161 10.65 26.31 -1.08
CA PHE A 161 9.45 25.66 -1.65
C PHE A 161 8.27 25.61 -0.68
N GLY A 162 8.49 26.01 0.56
CA GLY A 162 7.45 26.08 1.58
C GLY A 162 6.60 27.35 1.48
N PRO A 163 5.56 27.46 2.33
CA PRO A 163 4.60 28.56 2.29
C PRO A 163 5.18 29.93 2.58
N PHE A 164 6.39 30.00 3.12
CA PHE A 164 7.09 31.25 3.43
C PHE A 164 8.12 31.65 2.36
N ALA A 165 8.27 30.88 1.28
CA ALA A 165 9.09 31.19 0.11
C ALA A 165 10.53 31.64 0.43
N GLY A 166 11.18 31.02 1.43
CA GLY A 166 12.55 31.34 1.84
C GLY A 166 12.69 32.52 2.80
N ASN A 167 11.60 33.18 3.20
CA ASN A 167 11.63 34.32 4.14
C ASN A 167 11.72 33.87 5.62
N GLY A 168 11.94 32.58 5.86
CA GLY A 168 11.86 32.02 7.21
C GLY A 168 10.44 31.79 7.65
N GLY A 169 10.25 31.00 8.70
CA GLY A 169 8.90 30.72 9.21
C GLY A 169 8.88 29.64 10.28
N THR A 170 7.71 29.51 10.87
CA THR A 170 7.46 28.58 11.98
C THR A 170 6.39 27.58 11.60
N TRP A 171 6.66 26.31 11.88
CA TRP A 171 5.72 25.19 11.72
C TRP A 171 5.47 24.54 13.08
N ILE A 172 4.20 24.26 13.38
CA ILE A 172 3.79 23.53 14.57
C ILE A 172 3.26 22.18 14.12
N LEU A 173 3.96 21.13 14.49
CA LEU A 173 3.64 19.76 14.12
C LEU A 173 2.92 19.10 15.29
N THR A 174 1.78 18.49 15.00
CA THR A 174 0.96 17.72 15.95
C THR A 174 0.74 16.30 15.43
N GLY A 175 0.36 15.40 16.30
CA GLY A 175 0.01 14.03 15.98
C GLY A 175 -1.37 13.63 16.53
N PRO A 176 -1.81 12.40 16.31
CA PRO A 176 -3.13 11.96 16.73
C PRO A 176 -3.35 11.99 18.25
N ASP A 177 -2.27 11.90 19.01
CA ASP A 177 -2.33 11.86 20.48
C ASP A 177 -1.80 13.15 21.14
N THR A 178 -1.50 14.21 20.36
CA THR A 178 -1.04 15.49 20.92
C THR A 178 -2.18 16.16 21.67
N PRO A 179 -2.03 16.44 22.99
CA PRO A 179 -3.08 17.13 23.74
C PRO A 179 -3.24 18.57 23.25
N ASN A 180 -4.44 19.08 23.14
CA ASN A 180 -4.72 20.45 22.72
C ASN A 180 -4.04 21.51 23.63
N SER A 181 -3.92 21.22 24.93
CA SER A 181 -3.20 22.08 25.89
C SER A 181 -1.71 22.22 25.62
N GLU A 182 -1.13 21.29 24.85
CA GLU A 182 0.29 21.23 24.51
C GLU A 182 0.58 21.77 23.10
N ILE A 183 -0.41 22.40 22.47
CA ILE A 183 -0.27 23.04 21.17
C ILE A 183 -0.10 24.56 21.39
N PRO A 184 1.09 25.12 21.22
CA PRO A 184 1.28 26.55 21.44
C PRO A 184 0.59 27.38 20.34
N TYR A 185 0.06 28.54 20.72
CA TYR A 185 -0.35 29.54 19.75
C TYR A 185 0.85 30.41 19.38
N ILE A 186 1.20 30.42 18.09
CA ILE A 186 2.26 31.29 17.56
C ILE A 186 1.67 31.99 16.34
N GLU A 187 1.65 33.33 16.39
CA GLU A 187 1.13 34.14 15.30
C GLU A 187 1.93 33.92 14.01
N GLY A 188 1.25 33.73 12.90
CA GLY A 188 1.87 33.47 11.60
C GLY A 188 2.42 32.06 11.38
N ALA A 189 2.42 31.21 12.41
CA ALA A 189 2.86 29.82 12.25
C ALA A 189 1.90 28.98 11.40
N LYS A 190 2.44 27.97 10.74
CA LYS A 190 1.67 26.94 10.04
C LYS A 190 1.47 25.73 10.93
N TYR A 191 0.21 25.34 11.14
CA TYR A 191 -0.17 24.17 11.93
C TYR A 191 -0.35 22.97 11.00
N ILE A 192 0.35 21.89 11.29
CA ILE A 192 0.38 20.67 10.48
C ILE A 192 0.04 19.48 11.36
N GLU A 193 -1.02 18.77 10.99
CA GLU A 193 -1.43 17.54 11.66
C GLU A 193 -0.84 16.31 10.96
N SER A 194 -0.07 15.53 11.69
CA SER A 194 0.43 14.22 11.25
C SER A 194 -0.57 13.11 11.62
N LYS A 195 -0.62 12.06 10.82
CA LYS A 195 -1.38 10.82 11.14
C LYS A 195 -0.57 9.84 11.99
N THR A 196 0.69 10.14 12.27
CA THR A 196 1.54 9.36 13.19
C THR A 196 2.18 10.30 14.21
N ASN A 197 2.44 9.78 15.42
CA ASN A 197 3.14 10.57 16.45
C ASN A 197 4.62 10.75 16.16
N ASN A 198 5.23 9.86 15.38
CA ASN A 198 6.62 10.02 14.96
C ASN A 198 6.66 10.74 13.62
N ILE A 199 7.53 11.72 13.53
CA ILE A 199 7.74 12.57 12.36
C ILE A 199 9.25 12.61 12.09
N TRP A 200 9.62 12.51 10.84
CA TRP A 200 10.96 12.80 10.35
C TRP A 200 10.96 14.12 9.60
N PHE A 201 12.02 14.88 9.76
CA PHE A 201 12.21 16.14 9.05
C PHE A 201 13.64 16.27 8.55
N LEU A 202 13.79 17.00 7.47
CA LEU A 202 15.04 17.28 6.79
C LEU A 202 15.06 18.74 6.35
N VAL A 203 16.20 19.38 6.53
CA VAL A 203 16.52 20.66 5.92
C VAL A 203 17.93 20.57 5.33
N ARG A 204 18.13 21.10 4.15
CA ARG A 204 19.43 21.27 3.53
C ARG A 204 19.62 22.73 3.12
N ALA A 205 20.83 23.23 3.32
CA ALA A 205 21.20 24.57 2.91
C ALA A 205 21.87 24.52 1.53
N SER A 206 21.46 25.40 0.63
CA SER A 206 22.17 25.62 -0.62
C SER A 206 23.38 26.53 -0.32
N MET A 207 24.46 25.90 0.10
CA MET A 207 25.74 26.61 0.43
C MET A 207 26.78 26.29 -0.63
N PRO A 208 27.59 27.29 -1.05
CA PRO A 208 28.77 27.01 -1.84
C PRO A 208 29.74 26.09 -1.07
N PRO A 209 30.51 25.24 -1.76
CA PRO A 209 31.41 24.29 -1.09
C PRO A 209 32.35 24.89 -0.09
N GLU A 210 32.85 26.11 -0.36
CA GLU A 210 33.79 26.87 0.47
C GLU A 210 33.19 27.42 1.78
N GLU A 211 31.87 27.41 1.91
CA GLU A 211 31.17 27.88 3.11
C GLU A 211 30.73 26.75 4.05
N ARG A 212 30.82 25.49 3.61
CA ARG A 212 30.32 24.33 4.37
C ARG A 212 31.04 24.13 5.69
N ASP A 213 32.34 24.38 5.70
CA ASP A 213 33.18 24.16 6.87
C ASP A 213 33.10 25.33 7.88
N LYS A 214 32.35 26.37 7.53
CA LYS A 214 32.19 27.59 8.38
C LYS A 214 30.80 27.63 9.06
N ALA A 215 29.89 26.73 8.70
CA ALA A 215 28.54 26.63 9.23
C ALA A 215 28.44 25.60 10.34
#